data_fa3148ab693483bf56bd8b9d23f2cdc4
#
_entry.id   fa3148ab693483bf56bd8b9d23f2cdc4
#
_cell.length_a   1.000
_cell.length_b   1.000
_cell.length_c   1.000
_cell.angle_alpha   90.00
_cell.angle_beta   90.00
_cell.angle_gamma   90.00
#
_symmetry.space_group_name_H-M   'P 1'
#
loop_
_entity.id
_entity.type
_entity.pdbx_description
1 polymer ?
#
loop_
_entity_poly.entity_id
_entity_poly.type
_entity_poly.pdbx_seq_one_letter_code
_entity_poly.pdbx_strand_id
1 'polypeptide(L)'
;MRQPFLSGERIMAQFCTLCSSSSGNSSYIGYSGGGILVDAGLNAKQLCLAMDRTGVDPNSIKAIFITHEHTDHISALRVFASKFSVPVYATEGTLNALIKIGCVNGKFKADVIDENGIDINGMYVKPFKTSHDSAQSCGYTVDMPYGHKLAVATDTGYVTDEMKSSLVGCDLVLLESNHDLNMLKTGPYPYYLKQRILSKKGHLSNDDCAEFAKYLVHNGTKRIVLGHLSRENNDPVLAFETTNNALGAAGLLENEDYQLYAAPASNSERMFKL
;
A
#
# COMPACT_ATOMS: atom_id res chain seq x y z
N MET A 1 -32.41 -14.30 -10.60
CA MET A 1 -32.07 -15.65 -10.09
C MET A 1 -30.57 -15.73 -9.96
N ARG A 2 -30.04 -15.77 -8.73
CA ARG A 2 -28.59 -15.97 -8.47
C ARG A 2 -28.34 -17.48 -8.51
N GLN A 3 -27.45 -17.92 -9.39
CA GLN A 3 -27.00 -19.33 -9.39
C GLN A 3 -26.25 -19.63 -8.08
N PRO A 4 -26.49 -20.77 -7.42
CA PRO A 4 -25.70 -21.19 -6.28
C PRO A 4 -24.35 -21.70 -6.79
N PHE A 5 -23.26 -21.13 -6.25
CA PHE A 5 -21.91 -21.66 -6.43
C PHE A 5 -21.81 -23.04 -5.78
N LEU A 6 -21.56 -24.06 -6.58
CA LEU A 6 -21.18 -25.40 -6.17
C LEU A 6 -19.66 -25.44 -5.96
N SER A 7 -19.28 -25.85 -4.79
CA SER A 7 -17.98 -26.24 -4.22
C SER A 7 -17.53 -25.29 -3.10
N GLY A 8 -17.34 -25.87 -1.91
CA GLY A 8 -17.08 -25.16 -0.65
C GLY A 8 -15.65 -24.64 -0.47
N GLU A 9 -15.03 -24.04 -1.48
CA GLU A 9 -13.85 -23.24 -1.30
C GLU A 9 -14.29 -21.86 -0.78
N ARG A 10 -13.95 -21.57 0.46
CA ARG A 10 -14.07 -20.21 0.98
C ARG A 10 -13.23 -19.29 0.10
N ILE A 11 -13.90 -18.39 -0.62
CA ILE A 11 -13.21 -17.35 -1.38
C ILE A 11 -12.58 -16.42 -0.36
N MET A 12 -11.25 -16.48 -0.26
CA MET A 12 -10.46 -15.71 0.71
C MET A 12 -9.91 -14.47 0.03
N ALA A 13 -10.03 -13.33 0.70
CA ALA A 13 -9.29 -12.14 0.29
C ALA A 13 -7.79 -12.39 0.48
N GLN A 14 -6.99 -11.91 -0.45
CA GLN A 14 -5.54 -12.09 -0.50
C GLN A 14 -4.86 -10.73 -0.51
N PHE A 15 -3.80 -10.60 0.27
CA PHE A 15 -2.93 -9.43 0.28
C PHE A 15 -1.47 -9.86 0.30
N CYS A 16 -0.64 -9.17 -0.47
CA CYS A 16 0.81 -9.35 -0.45
C CYS A 16 1.53 -8.05 -0.82
N THR A 17 2.56 -7.68 -0.08
CA THR A 17 3.52 -6.67 -0.53
C THR A 17 4.53 -7.34 -1.45
N LEU A 18 4.50 -7.02 -2.74
CA LEU A 18 5.49 -7.51 -3.71
C LEU A 18 6.86 -6.86 -3.50
N CYS A 19 6.85 -5.62 -3.07
CA CYS A 19 7.97 -4.84 -2.57
C CYS A 19 7.46 -3.66 -1.74
N SER A 20 8.24 -3.22 -0.75
CA SER A 20 7.88 -2.08 0.09
C SER A 20 9.12 -1.39 0.65
N SER A 21 9.59 -0.36 -0.02
CA SER A 21 10.74 0.46 0.39
C SER A 21 10.86 1.72 -0.46
N SER A 22 11.71 2.66 -0.05
CA SER A 22 12.06 3.86 -0.84
C SER A 22 12.69 3.60 -2.23
N SER A 23 12.84 2.35 -2.65
CA SER A 23 13.36 1.97 -3.98
C SER A 23 12.35 1.21 -4.84
N GLY A 24 11.18 0.89 -4.29
CA GLY A 24 10.10 0.24 -5.02
C GLY A 24 8.96 -0.16 -4.11
N ASN A 25 7.75 0.18 -4.53
CA ASN A 25 6.50 -0.12 -3.83
C ASN A 25 5.52 -0.77 -4.80
N SER A 26 4.95 -1.88 -4.41
CA SER A 26 3.85 -2.55 -5.11
C SER A 26 3.18 -3.54 -4.19
N SER A 27 1.88 -3.48 -4.09
CA SER A 27 1.05 -4.40 -3.31
C SER A 27 0.02 -5.08 -4.20
N TYR A 28 -0.19 -6.37 -3.99
CA TYR A 28 -1.24 -7.15 -4.60
C TYR A 28 -2.41 -7.30 -3.63
N ILE A 29 -3.61 -7.05 -4.12
CA ILE A 29 -4.87 -7.31 -3.43
C ILE A 29 -5.75 -8.09 -4.39
N GLY A 30 -6.28 -9.25 -3.96
CA GLY A 30 -7.06 -10.08 -4.85
C GLY A 30 -7.84 -11.18 -4.16
N TYR A 31 -8.44 -12.02 -4.98
CA TYR A 31 -9.17 -13.24 -4.61
C TYR A 31 -9.15 -14.23 -5.78
N SER A 32 -9.86 -15.36 -5.70
CA SER A 32 -9.88 -16.38 -6.77
C SER A 32 -10.33 -15.85 -8.15
N GLY A 33 -11.02 -14.72 -8.22
CA GLY A 33 -11.44 -14.07 -9.48
C GLY A 33 -10.40 -13.16 -10.13
N GLY A 34 -9.23 -13.00 -9.53
CA GLY A 34 -8.16 -12.12 -9.95
C GLY A 34 -7.86 -11.02 -8.93
N GLY A 35 -6.97 -10.11 -9.25
CA GLY A 35 -6.55 -9.08 -8.32
C GLY A 35 -6.20 -7.75 -8.97
N ILE A 36 -5.83 -6.80 -8.13
CA ILE A 36 -5.34 -5.48 -8.51
C ILE A 36 -3.93 -5.27 -7.96
N LEU A 37 -3.20 -4.36 -8.57
CA LEU A 37 -1.98 -3.81 -7.98
C LEU A 37 -2.26 -2.41 -7.44
N VAL A 38 -1.71 -2.11 -6.27
CA VAL A 38 -1.50 -0.75 -5.80
C VAL A 38 -0.02 -0.46 -5.97
N ASP A 39 0.27 0.47 -6.86
CA ASP A 39 1.60 0.83 -7.35
C ASP A 39 2.34 -0.27 -8.14
N ALA A 40 3.35 0.15 -8.91
CA ALA A 40 4.18 -0.70 -9.75
C ALA A 40 5.63 -0.17 -9.75
N GLY A 41 6.25 -0.12 -8.57
CA GLY A 41 7.48 0.61 -8.30
C GLY A 41 8.80 -0.11 -8.63
N LEU A 42 8.79 -1.42 -8.88
CA LEU A 42 9.97 -2.13 -9.39
C LEU A 42 10.08 -1.97 -10.91
N ASN A 43 11.21 -2.40 -11.51
CA ASN A 43 11.16 -2.61 -12.95
C ASN A 43 10.28 -3.81 -13.30
N ALA A 44 9.73 -3.84 -14.53
CA ALA A 44 8.73 -4.82 -14.93
C ALA A 44 9.18 -6.29 -14.80
N LYS A 45 10.47 -6.57 -15.00
CA LYS A 45 11.04 -7.92 -14.83
C LYS A 45 11.03 -8.34 -13.36
N GLN A 46 11.48 -7.45 -12.47
CA GLN A 46 11.50 -7.71 -11.03
C GLN A 46 10.09 -7.82 -10.47
N LEU A 47 9.14 -7.00 -10.95
CA LEU A 47 7.73 -7.09 -10.54
C LEU A 47 7.13 -8.45 -10.92
N CYS A 48 7.33 -8.93 -12.15
CA CYS A 48 6.88 -10.27 -12.56
C CYS A 48 7.54 -11.38 -11.74
N LEU A 49 8.83 -11.27 -11.41
CA LEU A 49 9.51 -12.24 -10.55
C LEU A 49 8.97 -12.24 -9.11
N ALA A 50 8.63 -11.07 -8.57
CA ALA A 50 8.00 -10.96 -7.26
C ALA A 50 6.60 -11.59 -7.25
N MET A 51 5.82 -11.38 -8.31
CA MET A 51 4.53 -12.02 -8.49
C MET A 51 4.64 -13.55 -8.58
N ASP A 52 5.58 -14.05 -9.38
CA ASP A 52 5.83 -15.51 -9.52
C ASP A 52 6.14 -16.16 -8.18
N ARG A 53 7.01 -15.57 -7.36
CA ARG A 53 7.35 -16.05 -6.01
C ARG A 53 6.17 -16.10 -5.05
N THR A 54 5.20 -15.23 -5.22
CA THR A 54 3.98 -15.18 -4.40
C THR A 54 2.83 -15.99 -4.99
N GLY A 55 3.03 -16.61 -6.15
CA GLY A 55 2.01 -17.37 -6.86
C GLY A 55 0.96 -16.52 -7.55
N VAL A 56 1.24 -15.24 -7.80
CA VAL A 56 0.32 -14.33 -8.50
C VAL A 56 0.63 -14.35 -9.99
N ASP A 57 -0.33 -14.78 -10.81
CA ASP A 57 -0.22 -14.70 -12.28
C ASP A 57 -0.37 -13.24 -12.73
N PRO A 58 0.61 -12.65 -13.44
CA PRO A 58 0.49 -11.32 -14.04
C PRO A 58 -0.74 -11.13 -14.94
N ASN A 59 -1.22 -12.20 -15.60
CA ASN A 59 -2.43 -12.15 -16.43
C ASN A 59 -3.73 -12.08 -15.61
N SER A 60 -3.68 -12.38 -14.31
CA SER A 60 -4.83 -12.26 -13.42
C SER A 60 -5.11 -10.82 -12.96
N ILE A 61 -4.17 -9.89 -13.20
CA ILE A 61 -4.31 -8.50 -12.77
C ILE A 61 -5.37 -7.79 -13.61
N LYS A 62 -6.36 -7.21 -12.93
CA LYS A 62 -7.53 -6.54 -13.55
C LYS A 62 -7.35 -5.02 -13.64
N ALA A 63 -6.57 -4.42 -12.74
CA ALA A 63 -6.27 -2.99 -12.72
C ALA A 63 -4.99 -2.70 -11.93
N ILE A 64 -4.38 -1.54 -12.21
CA ILE A 64 -3.30 -0.95 -11.40
C ILE A 64 -3.80 0.39 -10.89
N PHE A 65 -3.69 0.62 -9.59
CA PHE A 65 -4.02 1.86 -8.93
C PHE A 65 -2.73 2.55 -8.50
N ILE A 66 -2.51 3.80 -8.91
CA ILE A 66 -1.29 4.54 -8.61
C ILE A 66 -1.57 5.56 -7.51
N THR A 67 -0.79 5.48 -6.42
CA THR A 67 -0.91 6.39 -5.29
C THR A 67 -0.40 7.79 -5.66
N HIS A 68 0.75 7.87 -6.32
CA HIS A 68 1.37 9.11 -6.81
C HIS A 68 2.48 8.82 -7.84
N GLU A 69 3.03 9.87 -8.45
CA GLU A 69 3.92 9.78 -9.62
C GLU A 69 5.41 9.57 -9.32
N HIS A 70 5.83 9.36 -8.07
CA HIS A 70 7.25 9.12 -7.78
C HIS A 70 7.76 7.80 -8.38
N THR A 71 9.02 7.81 -8.77
CA THR A 71 9.65 6.72 -9.55
C THR A 71 9.54 5.36 -8.87
N ASP A 72 9.68 5.31 -7.55
CA ASP A 72 9.58 4.08 -6.75
C ASP A 72 8.15 3.52 -6.65
N HIS A 73 7.16 4.20 -7.23
CA HIS A 73 5.77 3.75 -7.36
C HIS A 73 5.37 3.39 -8.79
N ILE A 74 6.15 3.83 -9.80
CA ILE A 74 5.73 3.72 -11.22
C ILE A 74 6.74 3.09 -12.16
N SER A 75 7.91 2.65 -11.70
CA SER A 75 9.02 2.19 -12.56
C SER A 75 8.64 1.05 -13.53
N ALA A 76 7.74 0.13 -13.13
CA ALA A 76 7.24 -0.91 -14.01
C ALA A 76 6.01 -0.49 -14.83
N LEU A 77 5.31 0.56 -14.43
CA LEU A 77 3.95 0.86 -14.87
C LEU A 77 3.78 0.80 -16.39
N ARG A 78 4.58 1.60 -17.12
CA ARG A 78 4.49 1.69 -18.58
C ARG A 78 4.69 0.34 -19.28
N VAL A 79 5.67 -0.44 -18.84
CA VAL A 79 6.03 -1.71 -19.46
C VAL A 79 5.01 -2.79 -19.08
N PHE A 80 4.66 -2.88 -17.81
CA PHE A 80 3.73 -3.89 -17.29
C PHE A 80 2.33 -3.67 -17.83
N ALA A 81 1.77 -2.47 -17.71
CA ALA A 81 0.43 -2.15 -18.19
C ALA A 81 0.29 -2.36 -19.71
N SER A 82 1.33 -1.99 -20.50
CA SER A 82 1.32 -2.24 -21.95
C SER A 82 1.41 -3.72 -22.30
N LYS A 83 2.25 -4.50 -21.59
CA LYS A 83 2.47 -5.92 -21.89
C LYS A 83 1.24 -6.77 -21.59
N PHE A 84 0.58 -6.51 -20.48
CA PHE A 84 -0.55 -7.30 -20.00
C PHE A 84 -1.91 -6.64 -20.30
N SER A 85 -1.93 -5.48 -21.00
CA SER A 85 -3.13 -4.71 -21.35
C SER A 85 -3.98 -4.37 -20.11
N VAL A 86 -3.34 -4.04 -18.99
CA VAL A 86 -3.99 -3.75 -17.73
C VAL A 86 -4.36 -2.26 -17.66
N PRO A 87 -5.62 -1.90 -17.37
CA PRO A 87 -6.01 -0.51 -17.15
C PRO A 87 -5.37 0.07 -15.88
N VAL A 88 -5.08 1.38 -15.94
CA VAL A 88 -4.45 2.14 -14.86
C VAL A 88 -5.42 3.19 -14.35
N TYR A 89 -5.50 3.34 -13.03
CA TYR A 89 -6.31 4.35 -12.37
C TYR A 89 -5.44 5.18 -11.43
N ALA A 90 -5.66 6.49 -11.43
CA ALA A 90 -5.01 7.44 -10.52
C ALA A 90 -5.91 8.64 -10.27
N THR A 91 -5.63 9.42 -9.24
CA THR A 91 -6.26 10.73 -9.06
C THR A 91 -5.94 11.64 -10.25
N GLU A 92 -6.76 12.66 -10.50
CA GLU A 92 -6.60 13.56 -11.66
C GLU A 92 -5.20 14.21 -11.71
N GLY A 93 -4.70 14.73 -10.58
CA GLY A 93 -3.38 15.34 -10.52
C GLY A 93 -2.26 14.35 -10.79
N THR A 94 -2.33 13.15 -10.21
CA THR A 94 -1.38 12.06 -10.45
C THR A 94 -1.42 11.61 -11.91
N LEU A 95 -2.60 11.41 -12.48
CA LEU A 95 -2.73 11.00 -13.90
C LEU A 95 -2.13 12.05 -14.85
N ASN A 96 -2.40 13.34 -14.60
CA ASN A 96 -1.81 14.42 -15.40
C ASN A 96 -0.27 14.45 -15.28
N ALA A 97 0.27 14.19 -14.09
CA ALA A 97 1.72 14.06 -13.89
C ALA A 97 2.30 12.86 -14.66
N LEU A 98 1.63 11.69 -14.62
CA LEU A 98 2.03 10.48 -15.36
C LEU A 98 2.05 10.68 -16.88
N ILE A 99 1.06 11.42 -17.42
CA ILE A 99 1.03 11.83 -18.84
C ILE A 99 2.20 12.75 -19.16
N LYS A 100 2.43 13.77 -18.34
CA LYS A 100 3.50 14.76 -18.54
C LYS A 100 4.90 14.13 -18.58
N ILE A 101 5.17 13.13 -17.75
CA ILE A 101 6.46 12.41 -17.73
C ILE A 101 6.52 11.28 -18.77
N GLY A 102 5.48 11.09 -19.62
CA GLY A 102 5.43 10.07 -20.67
C GLY A 102 5.26 8.63 -20.16
N CYS A 103 4.85 8.44 -18.92
CA CYS A 103 4.55 7.13 -18.37
C CYS A 103 3.24 6.57 -18.95
N VAL A 104 2.22 7.42 -19.09
CA VAL A 104 0.97 7.14 -19.81
C VAL A 104 1.08 7.68 -21.22
N ASN A 105 1.05 6.79 -22.22
CA ASN A 105 1.35 7.12 -23.63
C ASN A 105 0.38 6.51 -24.66
N GLY A 106 -0.81 6.14 -24.22
CA GLY A 106 -1.88 5.59 -25.07
C GLY A 106 -1.73 4.09 -25.42
N LYS A 107 -0.72 3.38 -24.89
CA LYS A 107 -0.54 1.93 -25.09
C LYS A 107 -1.40 1.07 -24.18
N PHE A 108 -2.03 1.64 -23.19
CA PHE A 108 -2.96 1.03 -22.27
C PHE A 108 -4.00 2.08 -21.84
N LYS A 109 -5.12 1.60 -21.34
CA LYS A 109 -6.18 2.47 -20.84
C LYS A 109 -5.74 3.10 -19.52
N ALA A 110 -5.93 4.41 -19.36
CA ALA A 110 -5.66 5.12 -18.12
C ALA A 110 -6.80 6.11 -17.84
N ASP A 111 -7.41 6.00 -16.68
CA ASP A 111 -8.57 6.80 -16.29
C ASP A 111 -8.39 7.42 -14.90
N VAL A 112 -9.15 8.46 -14.63
CA VAL A 112 -9.24 9.08 -13.31
C VAL A 112 -10.09 8.21 -12.40
N ILE A 113 -9.63 8.03 -11.15
CA ILE A 113 -10.47 7.58 -10.03
C ILE A 113 -10.74 8.78 -9.12
N ASP A 114 -12.00 9.03 -8.84
CA ASP A 114 -12.46 10.08 -7.94
C ASP A 114 -12.87 9.54 -6.56
N GLU A 115 -13.40 10.41 -5.72
CA GLU A 115 -13.86 10.09 -4.36
C GLU A 115 -15.02 9.07 -4.30
N ASN A 116 -15.72 8.84 -5.41
CA ASN A 116 -16.78 7.83 -5.47
C ASN A 116 -16.21 6.41 -5.64
N GLY A 117 -14.93 6.28 -6.04
CA GLY A 117 -14.30 4.97 -6.24
C GLY A 117 -14.81 4.22 -7.47
N ILE A 118 -14.36 2.97 -7.63
CA ILE A 118 -14.71 2.12 -8.78
C ILE A 118 -14.77 0.65 -8.37
N ASP A 119 -15.71 -0.10 -8.95
CA ASP A 119 -15.75 -1.56 -8.84
C ASP A 119 -14.88 -2.21 -9.93
N ILE A 120 -13.98 -3.07 -9.49
CA ILE A 120 -13.16 -3.93 -10.35
C ILE A 120 -13.43 -5.38 -9.98
N ASN A 121 -14.29 -6.05 -10.74
CA ASN A 121 -14.65 -7.44 -10.50
C ASN A 121 -15.17 -7.73 -9.08
N GLY A 122 -15.99 -6.84 -8.51
CA GLY A 122 -16.52 -6.97 -7.16
C GLY A 122 -15.57 -6.50 -6.05
N MET A 123 -14.37 -6.03 -6.39
CA MET A 123 -13.50 -5.27 -5.49
C MET A 123 -13.81 -3.79 -5.67
N TYR A 124 -14.37 -3.15 -4.63
CA TYR A 124 -14.66 -1.71 -4.69
C TYR A 124 -13.48 -0.91 -4.15
N VAL A 125 -12.79 -0.23 -5.04
CA VAL A 125 -11.58 0.54 -4.73
C VAL A 125 -11.93 2.01 -4.58
N LYS A 126 -11.52 2.62 -3.46
CA LYS A 126 -11.78 4.02 -3.15
C LYS A 126 -10.50 4.73 -2.72
N PRO A 127 -10.16 5.90 -3.31
CA PRO A 127 -9.01 6.69 -2.87
C PRO A 127 -9.35 7.48 -1.60
N PHE A 128 -8.35 7.78 -0.78
CA PHE A 128 -8.36 8.78 0.27
C PHE A 128 -7.08 9.60 0.23
N LYS A 129 -7.14 10.87 0.60
CA LYS A 129 -5.98 11.78 0.52
C LYS A 129 -4.91 11.43 1.54
N THR A 130 -3.66 11.42 1.08
CA THR A 130 -2.45 11.44 1.91
C THR A 130 -1.79 12.81 1.83
N SER A 131 -0.83 13.08 2.73
CA SER A 131 -0.09 14.35 2.72
C SER A 131 1.35 14.10 2.28
N HIS A 132 1.60 14.24 0.99
CA HIS A 132 2.92 13.99 0.40
C HIS A 132 3.29 15.07 -0.64
N ASP A 133 4.57 15.20 -0.98
CA ASP A 133 5.11 16.16 -1.93
C ASP A 133 4.99 15.68 -3.39
N SER A 134 3.78 15.42 -3.81
CA SER A 134 3.41 14.96 -5.15
C SER A 134 2.26 15.78 -5.72
N ALA A 135 1.84 15.50 -6.95
CA ALA A 135 0.78 16.27 -7.61
C ALA A 135 -0.57 16.12 -6.92
N GLN A 136 -0.95 14.89 -6.54
CA GLN A 136 -2.19 14.60 -5.79
C GLN A 136 -2.12 13.19 -5.20
N SER A 137 -1.34 13.00 -4.14
CA SER A 137 -1.17 11.71 -3.49
C SER A 137 -2.44 11.20 -2.83
N CYS A 138 -2.61 9.88 -2.87
CA CYS A 138 -3.69 9.17 -2.18
C CYS A 138 -3.21 7.79 -1.68
N GLY A 139 -3.92 7.27 -0.70
CA GLY A 139 -3.96 5.84 -0.42
C GLY A 139 -5.25 5.24 -0.97
N TYR A 140 -5.40 3.93 -0.82
CA TYR A 140 -6.59 3.22 -1.29
C TYR A 140 -7.17 2.31 -0.23
N THR A 141 -8.50 2.32 -0.11
CA THR A 141 -9.26 1.24 0.54
C THR A 141 -9.85 0.35 -0.53
N VAL A 142 -9.95 -0.95 -0.22
CA VAL A 142 -10.52 -1.96 -1.10
C VAL A 142 -11.51 -2.79 -0.31
N ASP A 143 -12.80 -2.61 -0.60
CA ASP A 143 -13.84 -3.48 -0.08
C ASP A 143 -13.90 -4.73 -0.96
N MET A 144 -13.59 -5.86 -0.36
CA MET A 144 -13.50 -7.14 -1.06
C MET A 144 -14.86 -7.80 -1.17
N PRO A 145 -15.08 -8.65 -2.19
CA PRO A 145 -16.20 -9.57 -2.16
C PRO A 145 -16.21 -10.35 -0.83
N TYR A 146 -17.40 -10.54 -0.26
CA TYR A 146 -17.61 -11.30 0.99
C TYR A 146 -17.22 -10.59 2.30
N GLY A 147 -16.99 -9.29 2.27
CA GLY A 147 -17.06 -8.43 3.44
C GLY A 147 -15.72 -8.06 4.10
N HIS A 148 -14.59 -8.41 3.52
CA HIS A 148 -13.29 -7.91 4.01
C HIS A 148 -12.99 -6.53 3.43
N LYS A 149 -12.33 -5.68 4.24
CA LYS A 149 -11.84 -4.37 3.82
C LYS A 149 -10.34 -4.26 4.07
N LEU A 150 -9.59 -3.94 3.03
CA LEU A 150 -8.15 -3.77 3.07
C LEU A 150 -7.75 -2.34 2.73
N ALA A 151 -6.58 -1.89 3.17
CA ALA A 151 -6.08 -0.57 2.82
C ALA A 151 -4.56 -0.54 2.58
N VAL A 152 -4.16 0.40 1.72
CA VAL A 152 -2.76 0.79 1.49
C VAL A 152 -2.63 2.27 1.80
N ALA A 153 -1.79 2.61 2.78
CA ALA A 153 -1.59 3.96 3.32
C ALA A 153 -0.09 4.23 3.49
N THR A 154 0.59 4.50 2.40
CA THR A 154 2.00 4.89 2.35
C THR A 154 2.14 6.32 1.87
N ASP A 155 3.32 6.89 2.08
CA ASP A 155 3.68 8.23 1.60
C ASP A 155 2.79 9.33 2.18
N THR A 156 2.91 9.49 3.49
CA THR A 156 2.22 10.53 4.22
C THR A 156 3.10 11.12 5.32
N GLY A 157 3.23 12.44 5.36
CA GLY A 157 3.99 13.13 6.39
C GLY A 157 3.27 13.24 7.74
N TYR A 158 1.97 12.97 7.78
CA TYR A 158 1.16 12.89 9.01
C TYR A 158 -0.18 12.20 8.73
N VAL A 159 -0.81 11.72 9.78
CA VAL A 159 -2.14 11.09 9.71
C VAL A 159 -3.23 12.14 9.58
N THR A 160 -3.91 12.18 8.42
CA THR A 160 -5.02 13.12 8.16
C THR A 160 -6.33 12.60 8.76
N ASP A 161 -7.31 13.50 8.96
CA ASP A 161 -8.63 13.06 9.43
C ASP A 161 -9.36 12.19 8.39
N GLU A 162 -9.08 12.40 7.10
CA GLU A 162 -9.59 11.56 6.02
C GLU A 162 -8.99 10.16 6.08
N MET A 163 -7.68 10.01 6.36
CA MET A 163 -7.06 8.72 6.61
C MET A 163 -7.70 8.01 7.80
N LYS A 164 -7.89 8.70 8.93
CA LYS A 164 -8.54 8.12 10.10
C LYS A 164 -9.90 7.54 9.77
N SER A 165 -10.75 8.34 9.11
CA SER A 165 -12.10 7.91 8.76
C SER A 165 -12.14 6.79 7.71
N SER A 166 -11.23 6.79 6.75
CA SER A 166 -11.16 5.80 5.68
C SER A 166 -10.65 4.44 6.16
N LEU A 167 -9.71 4.42 7.11
CA LEU A 167 -9.01 3.22 7.55
C LEU A 167 -9.71 2.50 8.72
N VAL A 168 -10.64 3.15 9.40
CA VAL A 168 -11.47 2.49 10.43
C VAL A 168 -12.23 1.31 9.84
N GLY A 169 -12.19 0.18 10.54
CA GLY A 169 -12.88 -1.05 10.15
C GLY A 169 -12.20 -1.83 9.01
N CYS A 170 -10.97 -1.47 8.63
CA CYS A 170 -10.17 -2.32 7.74
C CYS A 170 -9.65 -3.56 8.48
N ASP A 171 -9.80 -4.74 7.87
CA ASP A 171 -9.27 -5.99 8.42
C ASP A 171 -7.75 -6.05 8.35
N LEU A 172 -7.17 -5.46 7.29
CA LEU A 172 -5.74 -5.36 7.07
C LEU A 172 -5.37 -3.97 6.54
N VAL A 173 -4.35 -3.36 7.11
CA VAL A 173 -3.79 -2.07 6.66
C VAL A 173 -2.29 -2.22 6.42
N LEU A 174 -1.83 -1.92 5.19
CA LEU A 174 -0.43 -1.58 4.93
C LEU A 174 -0.25 -0.12 5.32
N LEU A 175 0.52 0.11 6.38
CA LEU A 175 0.73 1.43 6.97
C LEU A 175 2.20 1.83 6.85
N GLU A 176 2.47 3.08 6.46
CA GLU A 176 3.82 3.60 6.43
C GLU A 176 4.47 3.62 7.82
N SER A 177 5.71 3.11 7.90
CA SER A 177 6.64 3.23 9.03
C SER A 177 8.02 3.53 8.45
N ASN A 178 8.21 4.80 8.01
CA ASN A 178 9.31 5.10 7.12
C ASN A 178 10.66 5.19 7.85
N HIS A 179 10.73 5.91 8.97
CA HIS A 179 12.01 6.20 9.61
C HIS A 179 11.94 6.21 11.13
N ASP A 180 13.04 5.80 11.75
CA ASP A 180 13.32 6.10 13.13
C ASP A 180 13.88 7.54 13.26
N LEU A 181 13.37 8.29 14.22
CA LEU A 181 13.73 9.70 14.41
C LEU A 181 15.21 9.90 14.74
N ASN A 182 15.81 8.98 15.49
CA ASN A 182 17.23 9.05 15.89
C ASN A 182 18.14 8.70 14.69
N MET A 183 17.83 7.60 13.98
CA MET A 183 18.58 7.21 12.79
C MET A 183 18.55 8.32 11.75
N LEU A 184 17.39 8.93 11.50
CA LEU A 184 17.28 10.03 10.56
C LEU A 184 18.08 11.26 11.02
N LYS A 185 18.01 11.65 12.30
CA LYS A 185 18.74 12.82 12.82
C LYS A 185 20.25 12.63 12.73
N THR A 186 20.75 11.46 13.09
CA THR A 186 22.20 11.16 13.17
C THR A 186 22.76 10.57 11.87
N GLY A 187 21.92 10.04 10.98
CA GLY A 187 22.28 9.37 9.75
C GLY A 187 22.94 10.28 8.70
N PRO A 188 23.41 9.70 7.59
CA PRO A 188 24.26 10.38 6.61
C PRO A 188 23.52 11.35 5.68
N TYR A 189 22.19 11.39 5.69
CA TYR A 189 21.42 12.24 4.80
C TYR A 189 21.73 13.74 5.01
N PRO A 190 21.82 14.53 3.93
CA PRO A 190 22.03 15.97 4.04
C PRO A 190 20.84 16.64 4.73
N TYR A 191 21.10 17.76 5.39
CA TYR A 191 20.13 18.44 6.23
C TYR A 191 18.80 18.75 5.51
N TYR A 192 18.84 19.22 4.26
CA TYR A 192 17.64 19.54 3.50
C TYR A 192 16.74 18.30 3.28
N LEU A 193 17.34 17.12 3.07
CA LEU A 193 16.60 15.88 2.89
C LEU A 193 15.96 15.42 4.21
N LYS A 194 16.69 15.54 5.34
CA LYS A 194 16.12 15.27 6.67
C LYS A 194 14.91 16.17 6.93
N GLN A 195 15.01 17.46 6.62
CA GLN A 195 13.89 18.40 6.78
C GLN A 195 12.70 18.06 5.88
N ARG A 196 12.95 17.63 4.64
CA ARG A 196 11.91 17.16 3.73
C ARG A 196 11.17 15.94 4.32
N ILE A 197 11.91 14.93 4.78
CA ILE A 197 11.37 13.69 5.36
C ILE A 197 10.52 14.01 6.62
N LEU A 198 11.00 14.89 7.49
CA LEU A 198 10.32 15.30 8.73
C LEU A 198 9.16 16.27 8.50
N SER A 199 8.96 16.77 7.29
CA SER A 199 7.90 17.74 7.00
C SER A 199 6.51 17.09 6.95
N LYS A 200 5.46 17.91 7.05
CA LYS A 200 4.08 17.45 6.86
C LYS A 200 3.80 16.84 5.48
N LYS A 201 4.70 17.04 4.52
CA LYS A 201 4.64 16.43 3.18
C LYS A 201 5.72 15.37 2.96
N GLY A 202 6.41 14.95 4.02
CA GLY A 202 7.43 13.92 4.00
C GLY A 202 6.83 12.53 4.25
N HIS A 203 7.32 11.87 5.29
CA HIS A 203 6.98 10.49 5.61
C HIS A 203 6.69 10.31 7.10
N LEU A 204 5.88 9.30 7.41
CA LEU A 204 5.49 8.96 8.77
C LEU A 204 6.67 8.31 9.53
N SER A 205 6.97 8.81 10.74
CA SER A 205 7.95 8.18 11.62
C SER A 205 7.42 6.86 12.21
N ASN A 206 8.33 6.03 12.76
CA ASN A 206 7.92 4.82 13.49
C ASN A 206 7.01 5.17 14.68
N ASP A 207 7.28 6.27 15.38
CA ASP A 207 6.48 6.71 16.52
C ASP A 207 5.07 7.14 16.10
N ASP A 208 4.94 7.96 15.05
CA ASP A 208 3.64 8.40 14.55
C ASP A 208 2.85 7.22 13.96
N CYS A 209 3.54 6.29 13.28
CA CYS A 209 2.96 5.04 12.83
C CYS A 209 2.40 4.22 14.00
N ALA A 210 3.17 4.06 15.08
CA ALA A 210 2.78 3.31 16.26
C ALA A 210 1.54 3.93 16.94
N GLU A 211 1.49 5.25 17.05
CA GLU A 211 0.32 5.95 17.59
C GLU A 211 -0.93 5.72 16.75
N PHE A 212 -0.78 5.77 15.42
CA PHE A 212 -1.91 5.51 14.53
C PHE A 212 -2.30 4.02 14.51
N ALA A 213 -1.35 3.11 14.61
CA ALA A 213 -1.62 1.68 14.75
C ALA A 213 -2.50 1.37 15.97
N LYS A 214 -2.22 2.00 17.12
CA LYS A 214 -3.07 1.89 18.32
C LYS A 214 -4.50 2.34 18.03
N TYR A 215 -4.66 3.48 17.36
CA TYR A 215 -5.99 3.97 16.97
C TYR A 215 -6.72 2.97 16.08
N LEU A 216 -6.04 2.40 15.08
CA LEU A 216 -6.62 1.44 14.15
C LEU A 216 -7.05 0.14 14.85
N VAL A 217 -6.21 -0.43 15.72
CA VAL A 217 -6.54 -1.66 16.47
C VAL A 217 -7.73 -1.44 17.40
N HIS A 218 -7.77 -0.32 18.14
CA HIS A 218 -8.93 0.04 18.97
C HIS A 218 -10.23 0.21 18.16
N ASN A 219 -10.12 0.52 16.86
CA ASN A 219 -11.25 0.65 15.94
C ASN A 219 -11.45 -0.58 15.04
N GLY A 220 -10.92 -1.74 15.44
CA GLY A 220 -11.27 -3.04 14.88
C GLY A 220 -10.30 -3.60 13.84
N THR A 221 -9.22 -2.89 13.47
CA THR A 221 -8.19 -3.44 12.57
C THR A 221 -7.48 -4.62 13.23
N LYS A 222 -7.44 -5.75 12.52
CA LYS A 222 -6.85 -7.00 13.03
C LYS A 222 -5.44 -7.26 12.52
N ARG A 223 -5.05 -6.72 11.38
CA ARG A 223 -3.72 -6.92 10.80
C ARG A 223 -3.12 -5.60 10.35
N ILE A 224 -1.91 -5.33 10.81
CA ILE A 224 -1.10 -4.19 10.39
C ILE A 224 0.18 -4.71 9.75
N VAL A 225 0.46 -4.23 8.55
CA VAL A 225 1.71 -4.47 7.84
C VAL A 225 2.44 -3.13 7.78
N LEU A 226 3.58 -3.03 8.46
CA LEU A 226 4.45 -1.87 8.39
C LEU A 226 5.18 -1.88 7.07
N GLY A 227 5.07 -0.81 6.30
CA GLY A 227 5.65 -0.72 4.96
C GLY A 227 6.39 0.58 4.70
N HIS A 228 6.97 0.68 3.51
CA HIS A 228 7.72 1.84 3.03
C HIS A 228 8.87 2.24 3.98
N LEU A 229 9.57 1.24 4.52
CA LEU A 229 10.69 1.45 5.43
C LEU A 229 11.90 2.02 4.67
N SER A 230 12.51 3.08 5.21
CA SER A 230 13.77 3.63 4.71
C SER A 230 14.91 2.62 4.92
N ARG A 231 15.72 2.41 3.90
CA ARG A 231 16.88 1.52 4.00
C ARG A 231 18.01 2.10 4.85
N GLU A 232 18.11 3.43 4.91
CA GLU A 232 19.19 4.13 5.59
C GLU A 232 18.81 4.61 6.99
N ASN A 233 17.52 4.88 7.22
CA ASN A 233 17.06 5.53 8.44
C ASN A 233 16.02 4.70 9.18
N ASN A 234 15.97 3.39 8.92
CA ASN A 234 15.09 2.46 9.61
C ASN A 234 15.68 1.04 9.62
N ASP A 235 15.15 0.21 10.49
CA ASP A 235 15.37 -1.22 10.53
C ASP A 235 14.02 -1.93 10.74
N PRO A 236 13.72 -3.03 10.03
CA PRO A 236 12.44 -3.74 10.18
C PRO A 236 12.14 -4.21 11.60
N VAL A 237 13.17 -4.62 12.35
CA VAL A 237 13.01 -5.03 13.76
C VAL A 237 12.67 -3.83 14.63
N LEU A 238 13.38 -2.69 14.43
CA LEU A 238 13.12 -1.46 15.17
C LEU A 238 11.71 -0.92 14.89
N ALA A 239 11.27 -0.89 13.63
CA ALA A 239 9.92 -0.47 13.27
C ALA A 239 8.85 -1.37 13.93
N PHE A 240 9.08 -2.69 13.89
CA PHE A 240 8.20 -3.67 14.54
C PHE A 240 8.16 -3.46 16.05
N GLU A 241 9.31 -3.41 16.72
CA GLU A 241 9.40 -3.25 18.18
C GLU A 241 8.77 -1.94 18.66
N THR A 242 9.02 -0.83 17.96
CA THR A 242 8.41 0.47 18.28
C THR A 242 6.89 0.37 18.28
N THR A 243 6.31 -0.19 17.23
CA THR A 243 4.85 -0.33 17.12
C THR A 243 4.30 -1.36 18.12
N ASN A 244 4.96 -2.52 18.25
CA ASN A 244 4.52 -3.58 19.16
C ASN A 244 4.55 -3.14 20.64
N ASN A 245 5.60 -2.43 21.04
CA ASN A 245 5.72 -1.87 22.40
C ASN A 245 4.63 -0.83 22.69
N ALA A 246 4.30 0.03 21.70
CA ALA A 246 3.23 1.01 21.85
C ALA A 246 1.84 0.36 21.97
N LEU A 247 1.58 -0.71 21.21
CA LEU A 247 0.35 -1.50 21.31
C LEU A 247 0.27 -2.23 22.67
N GLY A 248 1.36 -2.87 23.10
CA GLY A 248 1.45 -3.53 24.41
C GLY A 248 1.26 -2.58 25.58
N ALA A 249 1.85 -1.37 25.53
CA ALA A 249 1.65 -0.32 26.53
C ALA A 249 0.18 0.17 26.60
N ALA A 250 -0.58 0.03 25.53
CA ALA A 250 -2.02 0.29 25.48
C ALA A 250 -2.87 -0.91 25.97
N GLY A 251 -2.25 -2.00 26.44
CA GLY A 251 -2.92 -3.20 26.94
C GLY A 251 -3.41 -4.16 25.84
N LEU A 252 -2.97 -3.97 24.60
CA LEU A 252 -3.32 -4.82 23.46
C LEU A 252 -2.33 -5.99 23.35
N LEU A 253 -2.83 -7.18 23.03
CA LEU A 253 -2.05 -8.41 22.97
C LEU A 253 -1.88 -8.89 21.51
N GLU A 254 -0.63 -9.07 21.11
CA GLU A 254 -0.31 -9.65 19.80
C GLU A 254 -0.88 -11.07 19.67
N ASN A 255 -1.41 -11.40 18.51
CA ASN A 255 -2.13 -12.63 18.16
C ASN A 255 -3.50 -12.83 18.83
N GLU A 256 -3.92 -11.95 19.73
CA GLU A 256 -5.29 -11.91 20.29
C GLU A 256 -6.06 -10.73 19.72
N ASP A 257 -5.58 -9.51 19.94
CA ASP A 257 -6.21 -8.27 19.49
C ASP A 257 -5.77 -7.89 18.07
N TYR A 258 -4.49 -8.12 17.74
CA TYR A 258 -3.90 -7.76 16.45
C TYR A 258 -2.82 -8.74 16.00
N GLN A 259 -2.45 -8.64 14.73
CA GLN A 259 -1.25 -9.23 14.13
C GLN A 259 -0.43 -8.11 13.50
N LEU A 260 0.87 -8.04 13.83
CA LEU A 260 1.79 -7.03 13.32
C LEU A 260 2.87 -7.69 12.46
N TYR A 261 3.22 -7.06 11.35
CA TYR A 261 4.26 -7.52 10.44
C TYR A 261 5.05 -6.33 9.89
N ALA A 262 6.35 -6.48 9.69
CA ALA A 262 7.16 -5.56 8.90
C ALA A 262 7.33 -6.13 7.49
N ALA A 263 6.94 -5.36 6.46
CA ALA A 263 7.10 -5.77 5.08
C ALA A 263 8.60 -5.76 4.71
N PRO A 264 9.11 -6.82 4.09
CA PRO A 264 10.47 -6.81 3.58
C PRO A 264 10.59 -5.83 2.40
N ALA A 265 11.76 -5.22 2.25
CA ALA A 265 12.03 -4.26 1.18
C ALA A 265 11.82 -4.86 -0.23
N SER A 266 12.07 -6.15 -0.38
CA SER A 266 11.85 -6.89 -1.63
C SER A 266 11.62 -8.37 -1.33
N ASN A 267 10.96 -9.06 -2.26
CA ASN A 267 10.73 -10.50 -2.22
C ASN A 267 9.92 -10.97 -0.99
N SER A 268 8.81 -10.30 -0.71
CA SER A 268 7.84 -10.87 0.20
C SER A 268 7.34 -12.20 -0.40
N GLU A 269 7.53 -13.30 0.31
CA GLU A 269 6.92 -14.59 -0.04
C GLU A 269 5.62 -14.80 0.74
N ARG A 270 5.21 -13.80 1.51
CA ARG A 270 4.06 -13.90 2.39
C ARG A 270 2.79 -13.43 1.71
N MET A 271 1.88 -14.35 1.48
CA MET A 271 0.50 -14.07 1.10
C MET A 271 -0.40 -14.14 2.35
N PHE A 272 -0.98 -13.00 2.72
CA PHE A 272 -2.02 -12.96 3.75
C PHE A 272 -3.34 -13.44 3.14
N LYS A 273 -4.04 -14.31 3.85
CA LYS A 273 -5.38 -14.81 3.51
C LYS A 273 -6.35 -14.43 4.61
N LEU A 274 -7.49 -13.83 4.23
CA LEU A 274 -8.52 -13.33 5.13
C LEU A 274 -9.84 -14.03 4.86
#